data_a86c8646d80d6531db14e831e40e0a6d
#
_entry.id   a86c8646d80d6531db14e831e40e0a6d
#
_cell.length_a   1.000
_cell.length_b   1.000
_cell.length_c   1.000
_cell.angle_alpha   90.00
_cell.angle_beta   90.00
_cell.angle_gamma   90.00
#
_symmetry.space_group_name_H-M   'P 1'
#
loop_
_entity.id
_entity.type
_entity.pdbx_description
1 polymer ?
#
loop_
_entity_poly.entity_id
_entity_poly.type
_entity_poly.pdbx_seq_one_letter_code
_entity_poly.pdbx_strand_id
1 'polypeptide(L)'
;MSCSTHRWSRREFLGAFAAASAAATLPGAAAGQTSGGAPHRKPNVLFIMSDDMRVELGCYTSRFAARTPNIDALAQSGVRFDRNYCQFPLCNPSRASLLTGRTPASTGVLGNRSDFRQAHPDWTTLPQLFKNNGYVTVRAGKIYHGGIDDAQSWSTTSDAGGPTDDGSGPAVGHTMEVRRARIPMPDGELPPLPADNARAAYSDRIVVLEGNGEGHGDYHTADLTIRNLRQYQDQPFFIACGFVKPHSPPTAPQKFFDLYDPAKLRLPPDFAAWPTVPPGFPSAAIRKRNADLFIGRGASESEAREVIRAYLAAISWTDWNLGRVLAELDRLGLRQNTIIVFLVDHGYQLGEKGKWSKAGSLFEMGTRVPCIISAPGMSGNGQTCPRIVQSLDLYPTLVQLCGLPKQSKNEGASLMPLLKKPSAAWDQPAYSIWSEDGKTVHGVAVRTENWRYAEYGRDGAGGAMLLDPRDPDELKNLAGDHPEVCAGLSVLARKYAAQFG
;
A
#
# COMPACT_ATOMS: atom_id res chain seq x y z
N MET A 1 -51.95 41.22 -4.05
CA MET A 1 -51.95 40.75 -2.63
C MET A 1 -50.52 40.58 -2.22
N SER A 2 -49.98 41.49 -1.39
CA SER A 2 -48.59 41.58 -0.97
C SER A 2 -48.39 40.73 0.27
N CYS A 3 -47.35 39.91 0.28
CA CYS A 3 -46.91 39.21 1.45
C CYS A 3 -45.58 39.80 1.90
N SER A 4 -45.59 40.47 3.04
CA SER A 4 -44.47 41.15 3.65
C SER A 4 -43.59 40.14 4.44
N THR A 5 -42.30 40.11 4.16
CA THR A 5 -41.31 39.42 4.93
C THR A 5 -40.77 40.26 6.08
N HIS A 6 -40.98 39.84 7.32
CA HIS A 6 -40.43 40.47 8.50
C HIS A 6 -39.02 39.93 8.74
N ARG A 7 -38.02 40.81 8.67
CA ARG A 7 -36.63 40.52 9.09
C ARG A 7 -36.45 40.92 10.55
N TRP A 8 -36.05 39.97 11.41
CA TRP A 8 -35.66 40.27 12.79
C TRP A 8 -34.19 40.74 12.83
N SER A 9 -33.92 41.81 13.58
CA SER A 9 -32.59 42.39 13.75
C SER A 9 -31.89 41.79 14.98
N ARG A 10 -30.53 41.76 14.89
CA ARG A 10 -29.63 41.20 15.91
C ARG A 10 -29.66 41.89 17.29
N ARG A 11 -30.57 42.82 17.56
CA ARG A 11 -30.63 43.59 18.81
C ARG A 11 -31.73 43.18 19.77
N GLU A 12 -32.62 42.29 19.40
CA GLU A 12 -33.77 41.89 20.25
C GLU A 12 -33.61 40.59 21.01
N PHE A 13 -32.38 40.00 21.03
CA PHE A 13 -32.10 38.73 21.73
C PHE A 13 -31.26 38.89 23.02
N LEU A 14 -31.10 40.11 23.51
CA LEU A 14 -30.35 40.35 24.76
C LEU A 14 -31.23 41.20 25.73
N GLY A 15 -32.16 40.55 26.39
CA GLY A 15 -32.92 41.26 27.42
C GLY A 15 -34.00 40.41 28.06
N ALA A 16 -33.64 39.45 28.92
CA ALA A 16 -34.45 38.95 30.00
C ALA A 16 -33.77 37.78 30.70
N PHE A 17 -33.05 38.06 31.80
CA PHE A 17 -32.97 37.19 32.99
C PHE A 17 -32.00 37.89 33.96
N ALA A 18 -32.55 38.79 34.74
CA ALA A 18 -31.94 39.27 35.98
C ALA A 18 -33.07 39.28 37.00
N ALA A 19 -33.03 38.42 38.02
CA ALA A 19 -33.47 38.67 39.40
C ALA A 19 -33.41 37.36 40.22
N ALA A 20 -32.53 37.41 41.16
CA ALA A 20 -32.66 37.19 42.56
C ALA A 20 -32.64 35.74 43.08
N SER A 21 -31.65 35.42 43.90
CA SER A 21 -31.92 34.91 45.24
C SER A 21 -30.66 34.84 46.09
N ALA A 22 -30.81 35.24 47.32
CA ALA A 22 -29.82 35.45 48.34
C ALA A 22 -29.29 34.15 48.98
N ALA A 23 -28.11 34.30 49.49
CA ALA A 23 -27.28 33.56 50.42
C ALA A 23 -27.90 32.50 51.34
N ALA A 24 -27.19 31.37 51.46
CA ALA A 24 -26.96 30.67 52.72
C ALA A 24 -25.57 30.01 52.64
N THR A 25 -24.63 30.56 53.40
CA THR A 25 -23.29 30.02 53.62
C THR A 25 -23.31 28.92 54.67
N LEU A 26 -22.91 27.71 54.35
CA LEU A 26 -22.43 26.69 55.27
C LEU A 26 -21.04 26.22 54.79
N PRO A 27 -20.04 26.05 55.67
CA PRO A 27 -18.74 25.57 55.28
C PRO A 27 -18.75 24.07 55.13
N GLY A 28 -18.83 23.60 53.92
CA GLY A 28 -18.67 22.20 53.56
C GLY A 28 -17.26 21.93 53.05
N ALA A 29 -16.58 20.96 53.64
CA ALA A 29 -15.28 20.48 53.34
C ALA A 29 -15.07 20.31 51.82
N ALA A 30 -14.04 20.91 51.28
CA ALA A 30 -13.58 20.69 49.92
C ALA A 30 -12.99 19.28 49.81
N ALA A 31 -13.83 18.29 49.48
CA ALA A 31 -13.38 17.03 48.94
C ALA A 31 -12.94 17.33 47.49
N GLY A 32 -11.62 17.43 47.29
CA GLY A 32 -11.02 17.47 45.97
C GLY A 32 -11.50 16.28 45.15
N GLN A 33 -12.49 16.50 44.29
CA GLN A 33 -12.76 15.59 43.20
C GLN A 33 -11.57 15.69 42.21
N THR A 34 -10.56 14.87 42.47
CA THR A 34 -9.68 14.45 41.39
C THR A 34 -10.58 13.83 40.33
N SER A 35 -10.76 14.52 39.21
CA SER A 35 -11.32 13.94 38.01
C SER A 35 -10.37 12.84 37.59
N GLY A 36 -10.59 11.64 38.13
CA GLY A 36 -9.99 10.41 37.67
C GLY A 36 -10.48 10.20 36.24
N GLY A 37 -9.75 10.73 35.26
CA GLY A 37 -9.96 10.37 33.88
C GLY A 37 -9.90 8.85 33.81
N ALA A 38 -10.92 8.21 33.22
CA ALA A 38 -10.88 6.78 32.95
C ALA A 38 -9.50 6.47 32.33
N PRO A 39 -8.83 5.39 32.76
CA PRO A 39 -7.50 5.07 32.25
C PRO A 39 -7.59 5.06 30.72
N HIS A 40 -6.77 5.90 30.05
CA HIS A 40 -6.74 5.96 28.61
C HIS A 40 -6.44 4.55 28.08
N ARG A 41 -7.48 3.89 27.56
CA ARG A 41 -7.33 2.55 26.98
C ARG A 41 -6.37 2.67 25.80
N LYS A 42 -5.32 1.85 25.79
CA LYS A 42 -4.37 1.80 24.65
C LYS A 42 -5.15 1.63 23.34
N PRO A 43 -4.90 2.41 22.29
CA PRO A 43 -5.60 2.23 21.02
C PRO A 43 -5.24 0.89 20.40
N ASN A 44 -6.21 0.21 19.83
CA ASN A 44 -5.99 -0.98 19.00
C ASN A 44 -5.42 -0.60 17.66
N VAL A 45 -4.80 -1.56 16.97
CA VAL A 45 -4.33 -1.40 15.59
C VAL A 45 -4.89 -2.53 14.73
N LEU A 46 -5.61 -2.17 13.67
CA LEU A 46 -5.97 -3.06 12.57
C LEU A 46 -5.09 -2.68 11.37
N PHE A 47 -4.12 -3.52 11.06
CA PHE A 47 -3.09 -3.29 10.05
C PHE A 47 -3.38 -4.15 8.82
N ILE A 48 -3.86 -3.53 7.74
CA ILE A 48 -4.36 -4.21 6.55
C ILE A 48 -3.40 -3.98 5.41
N MET A 49 -2.93 -5.06 4.81
CA MET A 49 -2.05 -5.05 3.63
C MET A 49 -2.69 -5.78 2.45
N SER A 50 -2.38 -5.33 1.24
CA SER A 50 -2.64 -6.06 -0.01
C SER A 50 -1.34 -6.21 -0.79
N ASP A 51 -1.30 -7.13 -1.75
CA ASP A 51 -0.12 -7.41 -2.57
C ASP A 51 -0.37 -7.02 -4.05
N ASP A 52 0.59 -6.37 -4.69
CA ASP A 52 0.52 -5.96 -6.10
C ASP A 52 -0.59 -4.93 -6.43
N MET A 53 -1.20 -4.27 -5.46
CA MET A 53 -2.31 -3.34 -5.71
C MET A 53 -1.79 -1.93 -5.97
N ARG A 54 -2.01 -1.42 -7.17
CA ARG A 54 -1.69 -0.03 -7.52
C ARG A 54 -2.85 0.92 -7.15
N VAL A 55 -2.66 2.20 -7.35
CA VAL A 55 -3.63 3.26 -6.98
C VAL A 55 -4.90 3.30 -7.84
N GLU A 56 -5.29 2.20 -8.47
CA GLU A 56 -6.52 2.09 -9.29
C GLU A 56 -7.79 1.88 -8.44
N LEU A 57 -7.95 2.70 -7.40
CA LEU A 57 -9.06 2.64 -6.44
C LEU A 57 -10.01 3.82 -6.65
N GLY A 58 -11.28 3.65 -6.28
CA GLY A 58 -12.29 4.69 -6.45
C GLY A 58 -11.94 6.02 -5.77
N CYS A 59 -11.31 5.96 -4.59
CA CYS A 59 -10.88 7.16 -3.86
C CYS A 59 -9.62 7.82 -4.42
N TYR A 60 -8.87 7.20 -5.33
CA TYR A 60 -7.71 7.79 -5.99
C TYR A 60 -8.05 8.21 -7.41
N THR A 61 -7.43 9.28 -7.90
CA THR A 61 -7.52 9.62 -9.33
C THR A 61 -6.66 8.63 -10.11
N SER A 62 -7.29 7.84 -10.96
CA SER A 62 -6.62 6.76 -11.71
C SER A 62 -7.29 6.51 -13.06
N ARG A 63 -6.61 5.73 -13.93
CA ARG A 63 -7.08 5.41 -15.28
C ARG A 63 -8.30 4.49 -15.27
N PHE A 64 -8.28 3.46 -14.43
CA PHE A 64 -9.25 2.37 -14.48
C PHE A 64 -10.33 2.49 -13.39
N ALA A 65 -10.03 3.12 -12.27
CA ALA A 65 -10.93 3.36 -11.13
C ALA A 65 -11.74 2.11 -10.73
N ALA A 66 -11.08 1.15 -10.09
CA ALA A 66 -11.75 -0.04 -9.56
C ALA A 66 -12.89 0.34 -8.58
N ARG A 67 -13.93 -0.46 -8.53
CA ARG A 67 -15.05 -0.28 -7.60
C ARG A 67 -14.64 -0.76 -6.21
N THR A 68 -14.37 0.17 -5.31
CA THR A 68 -13.81 -0.06 -3.98
C THR A 68 -14.56 0.68 -2.87
N PRO A 69 -15.89 0.45 -2.72
CA PRO A 69 -16.71 1.24 -1.81
C PRO A 69 -16.25 1.19 -0.35
N ASN A 70 -15.64 0.08 0.10
CA ASN A 70 -15.18 -0.07 1.49
C ASN A 70 -13.84 0.67 1.73
N ILE A 71 -12.90 0.61 0.79
CA ILE A 71 -11.66 1.39 0.83
C ILE A 71 -11.99 2.88 0.70
N ASP A 72 -12.94 3.23 -0.17
CA ASP A 72 -13.38 4.62 -0.36
C ASP A 72 -14.01 5.19 0.92
N ALA A 73 -14.84 4.40 1.61
CA ALA A 73 -15.40 4.77 2.91
C ALA A 73 -14.32 4.90 4.00
N LEU A 74 -13.31 4.02 3.98
CA LEU A 74 -12.17 4.14 4.89
C LEU A 74 -11.39 5.43 4.62
N ALA A 75 -11.18 5.81 3.36
CA ALA A 75 -10.53 7.06 2.99
C ALA A 75 -11.32 8.31 3.47
N GLN A 76 -12.66 8.24 3.47
CA GLN A 76 -13.51 9.29 4.02
C GLN A 76 -13.45 9.41 5.54
N SER A 77 -13.01 8.38 6.24
CA SER A 77 -12.87 8.34 7.71
C SER A 77 -11.42 8.45 8.20
N GLY A 78 -10.45 8.57 7.30
CA GLY A 78 -9.02 8.64 7.58
C GLY A 78 -8.31 9.69 6.74
N VAL A 79 -7.01 9.78 6.87
CA VAL A 79 -6.14 10.54 5.95
C VAL A 79 -5.70 9.62 4.83
N ARG A 80 -6.06 9.98 3.59
CA ARG A 80 -5.56 9.33 2.38
C ARG A 80 -4.28 10.02 1.92
N PHE A 81 -3.20 9.28 1.79
CA PHE A 81 -1.94 9.78 1.26
C PHE A 81 -1.88 9.56 -0.26
N ASP A 82 -1.92 10.65 -1.03
CA ASP A 82 -1.94 10.55 -2.50
C ASP A 82 -0.61 10.07 -3.08
N ARG A 83 0.49 10.34 -2.39
CA ARG A 83 1.85 10.10 -2.88
C ARG A 83 2.70 9.36 -1.85
N ASN A 84 2.29 8.11 -1.53
CA ASN A 84 3.08 7.19 -0.72
C ASN A 84 3.90 6.26 -1.61
N TYR A 85 5.16 6.03 -1.26
CA TYR A 85 6.11 5.26 -2.06
C TYR A 85 6.73 4.12 -1.27
N CYS A 86 6.77 2.93 -1.87
CA CYS A 86 7.51 1.80 -1.31
C CYS A 86 9.01 1.96 -1.58
N GLN A 87 9.83 1.34 -0.74
CA GLN A 87 11.29 1.41 -0.85
C GLN A 87 11.85 0.46 -1.91
N PHE A 88 11.04 -0.50 -2.34
CA PHE A 88 11.46 -1.49 -3.32
C PHE A 88 10.22 -2.08 -4.03
N PRO A 89 10.15 -2.11 -5.38
CA PRO A 89 9.02 -2.69 -6.10
C PRO A 89 9.12 -4.23 -6.16
N LEU A 90 9.16 -4.87 -4.99
CA LEU A 90 9.17 -6.33 -4.80
C LEU A 90 8.73 -6.68 -3.38
N CYS A 91 7.95 -7.75 -3.22
CA CYS A 91 7.24 -8.08 -1.98
C CYS A 91 8.15 -8.14 -0.75
N ASN A 92 9.14 -9.06 -0.70
CA ASN A 92 9.94 -9.25 0.50
C ASN A 92 10.76 -8.01 0.90
N PRO A 93 11.53 -7.37 -0.01
CA PRO A 93 12.29 -6.17 0.35
C PRO A 93 11.41 -5.02 0.84
N SER A 94 10.27 -4.79 0.21
CA SER A 94 9.32 -3.76 0.65
C SER A 94 8.75 -4.06 2.03
N ARG A 95 8.29 -5.28 2.27
CA ARG A 95 7.72 -5.72 3.55
C ARG A 95 8.76 -5.71 4.66
N ALA A 96 9.98 -6.18 4.40
CA ALA A 96 11.08 -6.12 5.35
C ALA A 96 11.40 -4.66 5.74
N SER A 97 11.48 -3.76 4.77
CA SER A 97 11.71 -2.32 4.99
C SER A 97 10.61 -1.70 5.87
N LEU A 98 9.36 -1.89 5.48
CA LEU A 98 8.18 -1.40 6.19
C LEU A 98 8.10 -1.89 7.63
N LEU A 99 8.23 -3.22 7.84
CA LEU A 99 8.01 -3.86 9.15
C LEU A 99 9.20 -3.67 10.11
N THR A 100 10.38 -3.34 9.61
CA THR A 100 11.54 -2.98 10.43
C THR A 100 11.72 -1.47 10.61
N GLY A 101 11.04 -0.66 9.80
CA GLY A 101 11.21 0.81 9.77
C GLY A 101 12.58 1.23 9.27
N ARG A 102 13.19 0.42 8.38
CA ARG A 102 14.55 0.61 7.88
C ARG A 102 14.60 0.52 6.36
N THR A 103 15.54 1.20 5.77
CA THR A 103 15.76 1.14 4.33
C THR A 103 16.25 -0.24 3.88
N PRO A 104 16.09 -0.60 2.61
CA PRO A 104 16.66 -1.83 2.07
C PRO A 104 18.19 -1.91 2.23
N ALA A 105 18.89 -0.78 2.28
CA ALA A 105 20.33 -0.72 2.60
C ALA A 105 20.63 -1.32 3.96
N SER A 106 19.86 -0.89 4.97
CA SER A 106 20.04 -1.35 6.33
C SER A 106 19.58 -2.80 6.52
N THR A 107 18.47 -3.20 5.87
CA THR A 107 17.95 -4.56 6.00
C THR A 107 18.80 -5.60 5.27
N GLY A 108 19.54 -5.21 4.23
CA GLY A 108 20.25 -6.12 3.33
C GLY A 108 19.33 -7.01 2.48
N VAL A 109 18.00 -6.78 2.53
CA VAL A 109 17.03 -7.59 1.80
C VAL A 109 16.80 -6.98 0.42
N LEU A 110 17.41 -7.55 -0.60
CA LEU A 110 17.34 -7.11 -1.99
C LEU A 110 16.60 -8.09 -2.92
N GLY A 111 15.99 -9.14 -2.35
CA GLY A 111 15.26 -10.16 -3.10
C GLY A 111 14.29 -10.95 -2.24
N ASN A 112 13.44 -11.77 -2.90
CA ASN A 112 12.36 -12.50 -2.23
C ASN A 112 12.84 -13.70 -1.38
N ARG A 113 14.12 -14.06 -1.44
CA ARG A 113 14.67 -15.24 -0.73
C ARG A 113 15.51 -14.85 0.48
N SER A 114 15.72 -13.56 0.72
CA SER A 114 16.58 -13.08 1.82
C SER A 114 15.74 -12.90 3.09
N ASP A 115 16.19 -13.45 4.19
CA ASP A 115 15.56 -13.28 5.51
C ASP A 115 16.34 -12.24 6.31
N PHE A 116 15.71 -11.10 6.64
CA PHE A 116 16.34 -10.05 7.43
C PHE A 116 16.72 -10.53 8.82
N ARG A 117 15.95 -11.49 9.38
CA ARG A 117 16.17 -12.00 10.73
C ARG A 117 17.49 -12.79 10.86
N GLN A 118 17.95 -13.41 9.77
CA GLN A 118 19.26 -14.09 9.75
C GLN A 118 20.42 -13.08 9.87
N ALA A 119 20.30 -11.93 9.21
CA ALA A 119 21.32 -10.88 9.30
C ALA A 119 21.19 -10.04 10.59
N HIS A 120 19.98 -9.88 11.10
CA HIS A 120 19.66 -8.98 12.21
C HIS A 120 18.74 -9.66 13.24
N PRO A 121 19.24 -10.67 13.98
CA PRO A 121 18.41 -11.46 14.91
C PRO A 121 17.80 -10.64 16.04
N ASP A 122 18.44 -9.56 16.45
CA ASP A 122 18.02 -8.71 17.58
C ASP A 122 17.15 -7.51 17.19
N TRP A 123 16.81 -7.35 15.90
CA TRP A 123 15.98 -6.23 15.50
C TRP A 123 14.53 -6.42 15.94
N THR A 124 13.94 -5.35 16.43
CA THR A 124 12.53 -5.34 16.83
C THR A 124 11.68 -4.85 15.67
N THR A 125 10.85 -5.74 15.12
CA THR A 125 9.88 -5.40 14.09
C THR A 125 8.71 -4.61 14.66
N LEU A 126 7.91 -3.98 13.80
CA LEU A 126 6.74 -3.23 14.23
C LEU A 126 5.77 -4.09 15.06
N PRO A 127 5.29 -5.27 14.61
CA PRO A 127 4.42 -6.10 15.44
C PRO A 127 5.11 -6.57 16.73
N GLN A 128 6.41 -6.92 16.67
CA GLN A 128 7.17 -7.33 17.85
C GLN A 128 7.24 -6.20 18.89
N LEU A 129 7.38 -4.94 18.48
CA LEU A 129 7.35 -3.81 19.39
C LEU A 129 6.02 -3.69 20.13
N PHE A 130 4.89 -3.88 19.41
CA PHE A 130 3.58 -3.91 20.03
C PHE A 130 3.46 -5.05 21.04
N LYS A 131 3.88 -6.27 20.67
CA LYS A 131 3.93 -7.43 21.58
C LYS A 131 4.72 -7.15 22.84
N ASN A 132 5.92 -6.59 22.70
CA ASN A 132 6.81 -6.25 23.83
C ASN A 132 6.20 -5.17 24.75
N ASN A 133 5.19 -4.44 24.28
CA ASN A 133 4.49 -3.41 25.03
C ASN A 133 3.06 -3.83 25.46
N GLY A 134 2.80 -5.14 25.55
CA GLY A 134 1.58 -5.69 26.12
C GLY A 134 0.35 -5.66 25.22
N TYR A 135 0.56 -5.63 23.90
CA TYR A 135 -0.49 -5.90 22.92
C TYR A 135 -0.52 -7.39 22.57
N VAL A 136 -1.71 -7.91 22.31
CA VAL A 136 -1.82 -9.17 21.58
C VAL A 136 -1.54 -8.88 20.12
N THR A 137 -0.57 -9.60 19.55
CA THR A 137 -0.19 -9.45 18.14
C THR A 137 -0.48 -10.73 17.39
N VAL A 138 -1.35 -10.65 16.40
CA VAL A 138 -1.74 -11.80 15.57
C VAL A 138 -1.84 -11.39 14.11
N ARG A 139 -1.68 -12.36 13.21
CA ARG A 139 -1.84 -12.14 11.78
C ARG A 139 -2.81 -13.12 11.14
N ALA A 140 -3.38 -12.69 10.03
CA ALA A 140 -4.08 -13.52 9.07
C ALA A 140 -3.51 -13.22 7.67
N GLY A 141 -3.21 -14.25 6.89
CA GLY A 141 -2.70 -14.12 5.52
C GLY A 141 -1.28 -13.54 5.41
N LYS A 142 -0.98 -12.86 4.30
CA LYS A 142 0.36 -12.46 3.88
C LYS A 142 0.77 -11.11 4.48
N ILE A 143 1.54 -11.11 5.56
CA ILE A 143 2.17 -9.90 6.16
C ILE A 143 3.65 -9.85 5.80
N TYR A 144 4.41 -10.88 6.12
CA TYR A 144 5.75 -11.13 5.58
C TYR A 144 5.64 -11.85 4.22
N HIS A 145 6.75 -12.06 3.55
CA HIS A 145 6.76 -12.80 2.29
C HIS A 145 6.59 -14.30 2.52
N GLY A 146 6.01 -15.01 1.53
CA GLY A 146 5.78 -16.45 1.60
C GLY A 146 7.05 -17.23 1.96
N GLY A 147 6.95 -18.11 2.96
CA GLY A 147 8.07 -18.89 3.47
C GLY A 147 9.04 -18.13 4.40
N ILE A 148 8.86 -16.82 4.57
CA ILE A 148 9.67 -15.97 5.44
C ILE A 148 8.73 -15.25 6.40
N ASP A 149 8.44 -15.86 7.56
CA ASP A 149 7.63 -15.24 8.61
C ASP A 149 8.48 -14.95 9.84
N ASP A 150 8.16 -13.89 10.57
CA ASP A 150 8.85 -13.53 11.80
C ASP A 150 8.07 -14.00 13.04
N ALA A 151 8.36 -15.19 13.52
CA ALA A 151 7.70 -15.78 14.69
C ALA A 151 7.81 -14.90 15.95
N GLN A 152 8.86 -14.08 16.07
CA GLN A 152 9.02 -13.15 17.20
C GLN A 152 7.99 -12.03 17.19
N SER A 153 7.43 -11.70 16.04
CA SER A 153 6.40 -10.67 15.86
C SER A 153 5.06 -11.03 16.50
N TRP A 154 4.76 -12.32 16.70
CA TRP A 154 3.40 -12.76 17.01
C TRP A 154 3.27 -13.33 18.41
N SER A 155 2.11 -13.10 19.05
CA SER A 155 1.81 -13.62 20.38
C SER A 155 1.44 -15.09 20.36
N THR A 156 0.88 -15.59 19.27
CA THR A 156 0.51 -16.99 19.08
C THR A 156 1.01 -17.48 17.72
N THR A 157 1.46 -18.74 17.69
CA THR A 157 1.86 -19.42 16.45
C THR A 157 0.69 -20.19 15.83
N SER A 158 -0.34 -20.53 16.62
CA SER A 158 -1.50 -21.33 16.20
C SER A 158 -2.42 -20.60 15.21
N ASP A 159 -2.49 -19.27 15.31
CA ASP A 159 -3.29 -18.41 14.43
C ASP A 159 -2.48 -17.79 13.30
N ALA A 160 -1.27 -18.27 13.12
CA ALA A 160 -0.44 -17.86 11.99
C ALA A 160 -1.06 -18.26 10.64
N GLY A 161 -2.39 -18.52 10.67
CA GLY A 161 -3.31 -18.79 9.55
C GLY A 161 -2.63 -19.58 8.45
N GLY A 162 -3.29 -20.46 7.79
CA GLY A 162 -2.76 -21.37 6.77
C GLY A 162 -1.56 -20.91 5.95
N PRO A 163 -1.07 -21.69 5.04
CA PRO A 163 0.18 -21.40 4.36
C PRO A 163 0.22 -19.94 3.97
N THR A 164 1.36 -19.29 4.20
CA THR A 164 1.67 -17.97 3.66
C THR A 164 1.59 -18.12 2.15
N ASP A 165 0.35 -18.14 1.64
CA ASP A 165 0.09 -18.33 0.22
C ASP A 165 0.63 -17.08 -0.46
N ASP A 166 1.71 -17.26 -1.20
CA ASP A 166 2.27 -16.23 -2.07
C ASP A 166 1.40 -16.05 -3.34
N GLY A 167 0.21 -16.63 -3.34
CA GLY A 167 -0.70 -16.66 -4.48
C GLY A 167 -0.31 -17.69 -5.54
N SER A 168 0.72 -18.53 -5.27
CA SER A 168 1.19 -19.55 -6.20
C SER A 168 0.49 -20.90 -6.06
N GLY A 169 -0.36 -21.07 -5.03
CA GLY A 169 -1.13 -22.30 -4.82
C GLY A 169 -2.23 -22.51 -5.85
N PRO A 170 -2.73 -23.75 -6.03
CA PRO A 170 -3.84 -24.04 -6.92
C PRO A 170 -5.11 -23.35 -6.40
N ALA A 171 -5.55 -22.32 -7.12
CA ALA A 171 -6.84 -21.71 -6.84
C ALA A 171 -7.96 -22.69 -7.15
N VAL A 172 -8.87 -22.92 -6.20
CA VAL A 172 -10.08 -23.69 -6.43
C VAL A 172 -11.07 -22.79 -7.20
N GLY A 173 -11.25 -23.06 -8.49
CA GLY A 173 -12.12 -22.30 -9.37
C GLY A 173 -11.94 -22.67 -10.82
N HIS A 174 -12.79 -22.14 -11.70
CA HIS A 174 -12.67 -22.34 -13.14
C HIS A 174 -11.65 -21.37 -13.72
N THR A 175 -10.73 -21.88 -14.55
CA THR A 175 -9.84 -21.03 -15.34
C THR A 175 -10.60 -20.48 -16.52
N MET A 176 -10.66 -19.16 -16.66
CA MET A 176 -11.17 -18.52 -17.86
C MET A 176 -10.16 -18.73 -18.99
N GLU A 177 -10.59 -19.33 -20.09
CA GLU A 177 -9.76 -19.45 -21.28
C GLU A 177 -9.62 -18.10 -21.97
N VAL A 178 -8.43 -17.52 -21.90
CA VAL A 178 -8.06 -16.35 -22.70
C VAL A 178 -7.37 -16.86 -23.97
N ARG A 179 -7.95 -16.55 -25.14
CA ARG A 179 -7.36 -16.94 -26.42
C ARG A 179 -5.99 -16.27 -26.58
N ARG A 180 -4.94 -17.07 -26.61
CA ARG A 180 -3.57 -16.60 -26.75
C ARG A 180 -3.26 -16.25 -28.19
N ALA A 181 -2.99 -14.97 -28.46
CA ALA A 181 -2.51 -14.52 -29.75
C ALA A 181 -1.04 -14.91 -29.95
N ARG A 182 -0.68 -15.31 -31.17
CA ARG A 182 0.73 -15.47 -31.57
C ARG A 182 1.28 -14.10 -31.99
N ILE A 183 2.02 -13.47 -31.11
CA ILE A 183 2.67 -12.19 -31.38
C ILE A 183 4.16 -12.48 -31.56
N PRO A 184 4.76 -12.14 -32.74
CA PRO A 184 6.19 -12.31 -32.96
C PRO A 184 7.02 -11.61 -31.90
N MET A 185 8.14 -12.20 -31.52
CA MET A 185 9.12 -11.51 -30.69
C MET A 185 9.75 -10.34 -31.47
N PRO A 186 10.03 -9.22 -30.80
CA PRO A 186 10.84 -8.16 -31.43
C PRO A 186 12.24 -8.67 -31.75
N ASP A 187 12.91 -8.05 -32.73
CA ASP A 187 14.26 -8.38 -33.14
C ASP A 187 15.23 -8.43 -31.94
N GLY A 188 15.96 -9.51 -31.83
CA GLY A 188 16.85 -9.80 -30.71
C GLY A 188 16.23 -10.85 -29.79
N GLU A 189 16.30 -12.11 -30.18
CA GLU A 189 15.72 -13.25 -29.46
C GLU A 189 16.10 -13.26 -27.98
N LEU A 190 15.08 -13.22 -27.14
CA LEU A 190 15.25 -13.54 -25.73
C LEU A 190 15.58 -15.03 -25.60
N PRO A 191 16.50 -15.42 -24.71
CA PRO A 191 16.74 -16.81 -24.45
C PRO A 191 15.41 -17.54 -24.13
N PRO A 192 15.20 -18.78 -24.58
CA PRO A 192 14.00 -19.51 -24.24
C PRO A 192 13.84 -19.60 -22.72
N LEU A 193 12.60 -19.63 -22.25
CA LEU A 193 12.33 -19.92 -20.85
C LEU A 193 12.77 -21.34 -20.53
N PRO A 194 13.31 -21.60 -19.30
CA PRO A 194 13.50 -22.96 -18.84
C PRO A 194 12.21 -23.76 -19.00
N ALA A 195 12.31 -25.02 -19.46
CA ALA A 195 11.15 -25.89 -19.69
C ALA A 195 10.31 -26.14 -18.42
N ASP A 196 10.93 -26.01 -17.26
CA ASP A 196 10.37 -26.17 -15.92
C ASP A 196 9.84 -24.86 -15.30
N ASN A 197 9.71 -23.76 -16.08
CA ASN A 197 9.19 -22.51 -15.56
C ASN A 197 7.68 -22.62 -15.26
N ALA A 198 7.37 -23.24 -14.10
CA ALA A 198 6.00 -23.44 -13.63
C ALA A 198 5.23 -22.11 -13.53
N ARG A 199 5.90 -21.00 -13.17
CA ARG A 199 5.26 -19.69 -13.08
C ARG A 199 4.76 -19.19 -14.44
N ALA A 200 5.54 -19.35 -15.50
CA ALA A 200 5.11 -18.99 -16.85
C ALA A 200 3.90 -19.80 -17.35
N ALA A 201 3.68 -21.00 -16.80
CA ALA A 201 2.59 -21.87 -17.18
C ALA A 201 1.23 -21.41 -16.62
N TYR A 202 1.19 -20.72 -15.49
CA TYR A 202 -0.08 -20.36 -14.82
C TYR A 202 -0.23 -18.89 -14.41
N SER A 203 0.83 -18.09 -14.43
CA SER A 203 0.82 -16.73 -13.86
C SER A 203 -0.19 -15.80 -14.51
N ASP A 204 -0.39 -15.91 -15.81
CA ASP A 204 -1.33 -15.10 -16.60
C ASP A 204 -2.70 -15.80 -16.85
N ARG A 205 -2.98 -16.86 -16.11
CA ARG A 205 -4.33 -17.43 -16.09
C ARG A 205 -5.27 -16.50 -15.34
N ILE A 206 -6.48 -16.36 -15.84
CA ILE A 206 -7.56 -15.70 -15.14
C ILE A 206 -8.37 -16.78 -14.41
N VAL A 207 -8.52 -16.63 -13.11
CA VAL A 207 -9.22 -17.62 -12.28
C VAL A 207 -10.55 -17.04 -11.80
N VAL A 208 -11.65 -17.70 -12.12
CA VAL A 208 -13.00 -17.34 -11.67
C VAL A 208 -13.40 -18.27 -10.54
N LEU A 209 -13.59 -17.70 -9.34
CA LEU A 209 -13.97 -18.45 -8.15
C LEU A 209 -15.47 -18.71 -8.11
N GLU A 210 -15.86 -19.82 -7.51
CA GLU A 210 -17.25 -20.13 -7.20
C GLU A 210 -17.76 -19.31 -6.00
N GLY A 211 -19.08 -19.13 -5.92
CA GLY A 211 -19.74 -18.48 -4.78
C GLY A 211 -19.22 -17.06 -4.53
N ASN A 212 -18.73 -16.83 -3.31
CA ASN A 212 -18.05 -15.60 -2.91
C ASN A 212 -16.51 -15.75 -2.83
N GLY A 213 -15.99 -16.91 -3.24
CA GLY A 213 -14.58 -17.25 -3.18
C GLY A 213 -14.19 -17.95 -1.87
N GLU A 214 -15.13 -18.68 -1.24
CA GLU A 214 -14.96 -19.36 0.06
C GLU A 214 -13.77 -20.34 0.07
N GLY A 215 -13.41 -20.90 -1.07
CA GLY A 215 -12.26 -21.81 -1.21
C GLY A 215 -10.89 -21.12 -1.32
N HIS A 216 -10.83 -19.78 -1.35
CA HIS A 216 -9.59 -19.04 -1.56
C HIS A 216 -9.00 -18.48 -0.26
N GLY A 217 -7.65 -18.41 -0.20
CA GLY A 217 -6.92 -17.93 0.97
C GLY A 217 -7.33 -16.54 1.46
N ASP A 218 -7.65 -15.59 0.56
CA ASP A 218 -8.06 -14.24 0.97
C ASP A 218 -9.44 -14.21 1.64
N TYR A 219 -10.35 -15.11 1.25
CA TYR A 219 -11.62 -15.25 1.99
C TYR A 219 -11.37 -15.74 3.41
N HIS A 220 -10.51 -16.75 3.56
CA HIS A 220 -10.12 -17.28 4.87
C HIS A 220 -9.32 -16.25 5.70
N THR A 221 -8.52 -15.41 5.07
CA THR A 221 -7.81 -14.29 5.71
C THR A 221 -8.81 -13.33 6.37
N ALA A 222 -9.89 -12.97 5.66
CA ALA A 222 -10.96 -12.15 6.24
C ALA A 222 -11.66 -12.86 7.40
N ASP A 223 -12.02 -14.15 7.26
CA ASP A 223 -12.66 -14.93 8.32
C ASP A 223 -11.79 -15.05 9.57
N LEU A 224 -10.49 -15.29 9.39
CA LEU A 224 -9.55 -15.39 10.51
C LEU A 224 -9.39 -14.03 11.21
N THR A 225 -9.32 -12.95 10.43
CA THR A 225 -9.26 -11.60 10.99
C THR A 225 -10.51 -11.27 11.80
N ILE A 226 -11.69 -11.65 11.32
CA ILE A 226 -12.98 -11.52 12.03
C ILE A 226 -12.98 -12.31 13.32
N ARG A 227 -12.49 -13.56 13.31
CA ARG A 227 -12.34 -14.37 14.52
C ARG A 227 -11.41 -13.72 15.53
N ASN A 228 -10.26 -13.21 15.07
CA ASN A 228 -9.31 -12.53 15.93
C ASN A 228 -9.89 -11.24 16.55
N LEU A 229 -10.68 -10.46 15.82
CA LEU A 229 -11.38 -9.29 16.35
C LEU A 229 -12.33 -9.69 17.50
N ARG A 230 -13.09 -10.77 17.34
CA ARG A 230 -14.00 -11.30 18.38
C ARG A 230 -13.23 -11.82 19.59
N GLN A 231 -12.15 -12.55 19.37
CA GLN A 231 -11.37 -13.18 20.43
C GLN A 231 -10.62 -12.16 21.29
N TYR A 232 -10.11 -11.09 20.69
CA TYR A 232 -9.25 -10.13 21.39
C TYR A 232 -9.89 -8.77 21.63
N GLN A 233 -11.23 -8.65 21.51
CA GLN A 233 -11.95 -7.39 21.63
C GLN A 233 -11.77 -6.66 22.98
N ASP A 234 -11.48 -7.39 24.05
CA ASP A 234 -11.41 -6.85 25.41
C ASP A 234 -10.00 -6.46 25.87
N GLN A 235 -9.00 -6.62 25.01
CA GLN A 235 -7.59 -6.30 25.28
C GLN A 235 -6.96 -5.51 24.14
N PRO A 236 -5.88 -4.74 24.40
CA PRO A 236 -5.17 -4.05 23.32
C PRO A 236 -4.61 -5.04 22.31
N PHE A 237 -4.88 -4.82 21.03
CA PHE A 237 -4.40 -5.71 19.97
C PHE A 237 -3.71 -4.96 18.82
N PHE A 238 -2.80 -5.66 18.18
CA PHE A 238 -2.28 -5.40 16.85
C PHE A 238 -2.67 -6.58 15.97
N ILE A 239 -3.76 -6.46 15.22
CA ILE A 239 -4.23 -7.49 14.30
C ILE A 239 -3.81 -7.09 12.88
N ALA A 240 -3.00 -7.94 12.25
CA ALA A 240 -2.54 -7.78 10.88
C ALA A 240 -3.36 -8.66 9.93
N CYS A 241 -3.91 -8.06 8.87
CA CYS A 241 -4.72 -8.71 7.84
C CYS A 241 -4.05 -8.52 6.47
N GLY A 242 -3.51 -9.57 5.89
CA GLY A 242 -2.72 -9.53 4.66
C GLY A 242 -3.38 -10.27 3.51
N PHE A 243 -4.01 -9.55 2.57
CA PHE A 243 -4.56 -10.10 1.35
C PHE A 243 -3.47 -10.32 0.30
N VAL A 244 -3.61 -11.39 -0.48
CA VAL A 244 -2.70 -11.71 -1.59
C VAL A 244 -3.15 -11.01 -2.87
N LYS A 245 -4.47 -10.88 -3.09
CA LYS A 245 -4.96 -10.25 -4.33
C LYS A 245 -4.80 -8.73 -4.30
N PRO A 246 -4.54 -8.14 -5.49
CA PRO A 246 -4.62 -8.68 -6.86
C PRO A 246 -3.36 -9.37 -7.43
N HIS A 247 -2.41 -9.83 -6.61
CA HIS A 247 -1.25 -10.59 -7.11
C HIS A 247 -1.65 -11.70 -8.10
N SER A 248 -0.82 -11.92 -9.13
CA SER A 248 -1.04 -12.94 -10.16
C SER A 248 -1.10 -14.38 -9.59
N PRO A 249 -1.92 -15.31 -10.15
CA PRO A 249 -2.87 -15.07 -11.22
C PRO A 249 -4.03 -14.18 -10.78
N PRO A 250 -4.56 -13.29 -11.66
CA PRO A 250 -5.76 -12.50 -11.37
C PRO A 250 -6.95 -13.42 -11.04
N THR A 251 -7.53 -13.23 -9.86
CA THR A 251 -8.51 -14.18 -9.30
C THR A 251 -9.64 -13.44 -8.59
N ALA A 252 -10.89 -13.74 -8.91
CA ALA A 252 -12.06 -13.23 -8.20
C ALA A 252 -13.31 -14.09 -8.51
N PRO A 253 -14.40 -14.01 -7.72
CA PRO A 253 -15.71 -14.54 -8.12
C PRO A 253 -16.29 -13.79 -9.33
N GLN A 254 -17.10 -14.51 -10.14
CA GLN A 254 -17.69 -13.99 -11.39
C GLN A 254 -18.36 -12.62 -11.25
N LYS A 255 -19.12 -12.40 -10.18
CA LYS A 255 -19.83 -11.15 -9.93
C LYS A 255 -18.94 -9.90 -9.93
N PHE A 256 -17.64 -10.03 -9.62
CA PHE A 256 -16.70 -8.92 -9.66
C PHE A 256 -16.15 -8.67 -11.06
N PHE A 257 -16.03 -9.71 -11.91
CA PHE A 257 -15.75 -9.52 -13.33
C PHE A 257 -16.89 -8.80 -14.05
N ASP A 258 -18.13 -9.05 -13.66
CA ASP A 258 -19.33 -8.46 -14.27
C ASP A 258 -19.43 -6.94 -14.00
N LEU A 259 -18.64 -6.40 -13.07
CA LEU A 259 -18.53 -4.96 -12.83
C LEU A 259 -17.82 -4.21 -13.97
N TYR A 260 -17.08 -4.92 -14.83
CA TYR A 260 -16.19 -4.33 -15.81
C TYR A 260 -16.41 -4.89 -17.20
N ASP A 261 -16.66 -4.00 -18.16
CA ASP A 261 -16.75 -4.33 -19.58
C ASP A 261 -15.35 -4.14 -20.21
N PRO A 262 -14.68 -5.21 -20.67
CA PRO A 262 -13.34 -5.11 -21.24
C PRO A 262 -13.30 -4.22 -22.48
N ALA A 263 -14.39 -4.12 -23.24
CA ALA A 263 -14.47 -3.24 -24.43
C ALA A 263 -14.35 -1.75 -24.08
N LYS A 264 -14.69 -1.37 -22.85
CA LYS A 264 -14.60 0.02 -22.35
C LYS A 264 -13.27 0.35 -21.68
N LEU A 265 -12.42 -0.65 -21.41
CA LEU A 265 -11.14 -0.43 -20.78
C LEU A 265 -10.14 0.16 -21.79
N ARG A 266 -9.64 1.36 -21.50
CA ARG A 266 -8.63 2.02 -22.31
C ARG A 266 -7.25 1.52 -21.90
N LEU A 267 -6.50 0.94 -22.84
CA LEU A 267 -5.10 0.57 -22.60
C LEU A 267 -4.24 1.82 -22.28
N PRO A 268 -3.11 1.64 -21.59
CA PRO A 268 -2.14 2.71 -21.43
C PRO A 268 -1.73 3.30 -22.81
N PRO A 269 -1.46 4.61 -22.91
CA PRO A 269 -1.12 5.24 -24.20
C PRO A 269 0.19 4.72 -24.80
N ASP A 270 1.05 4.17 -23.96
CA ASP A 270 2.32 3.53 -24.35
C ASP A 270 2.25 1.99 -24.24
N PHE A 271 1.05 1.43 -24.30
CA PHE A 271 0.88 -0.03 -24.38
C PHE A 271 1.69 -0.60 -25.53
N ALA A 272 2.42 -1.66 -25.24
CA ALA A 272 3.13 -2.44 -26.24
C ALA A 272 2.92 -3.94 -25.98
N ALA A 273 2.93 -4.76 -27.02
CA ALA A 273 2.76 -6.20 -26.92
C ALA A 273 3.89 -6.86 -26.10
N TRP A 274 5.10 -6.29 -26.17
CA TRP A 274 6.30 -6.74 -25.47
C TRP A 274 6.89 -5.62 -24.63
N PRO A 275 7.69 -5.94 -23.59
CA PRO A 275 8.49 -4.92 -22.91
C PRO A 275 9.33 -4.12 -23.87
N THR A 276 9.07 -2.82 -23.96
CA THR A 276 9.65 -1.91 -24.95
C THR A 276 10.24 -0.71 -24.26
N VAL A 277 11.50 -0.40 -24.58
CA VAL A 277 12.16 0.83 -24.09
C VAL A 277 11.70 1.99 -24.97
N PRO A 278 11.01 3.00 -24.44
CA PRO A 278 10.62 4.15 -25.24
C PRO A 278 11.84 4.98 -25.67
N PRO A 279 11.75 5.72 -26.78
CA PRO A 279 12.83 6.61 -27.22
C PRO A 279 13.26 7.58 -26.11
N GLY A 280 14.57 7.71 -25.90
CA GLY A 280 15.14 8.59 -24.89
C GLY A 280 15.19 8.02 -23.46
N PHE A 281 14.63 6.85 -23.22
CA PHE A 281 14.76 6.19 -21.92
C PHE A 281 16.01 5.30 -21.87
N PRO A 282 16.64 5.14 -20.69
CA PRO A 282 17.74 4.20 -20.53
C PRO A 282 17.21 2.76 -20.68
N SER A 283 17.98 1.91 -21.38
CA SER A 283 17.60 0.50 -21.59
C SER A 283 17.42 -0.28 -20.28
N ALA A 284 18.15 0.12 -19.24
CA ALA A 284 18.04 -0.48 -17.90
C ALA A 284 16.72 -0.18 -17.20
N ALA A 285 15.93 0.83 -17.63
CA ALA A 285 14.64 1.16 -17.03
C ALA A 285 13.56 0.11 -17.33
N ILE A 286 13.70 -0.64 -18.40
CA ILE A 286 12.72 -1.62 -18.86
C ILE A 286 13.38 -3.00 -18.95
N ARG A 287 13.01 -3.90 -18.06
CA ARG A 287 13.43 -5.30 -18.16
C ARG A 287 12.90 -5.91 -19.46
N LYS A 288 13.73 -6.63 -20.18
CA LYS A 288 13.39 -7.27 -21.47
C LYS A 288 12.29 -8.33 -21.34
N ARG A 289 12.05 -8.86 -20.14
CA ARG A 289 11.06 -9.90 -19.89
C ARG A 289 10.17 -9.53 -18.71
N ASN A 290 8.89 -9.85 -18.80
CA ASN A 290 7.97 -9.78 -17.70
C ASN A 290 8.25 -10.90 -16.67
N ALA A 291 7.95 -10.65 -15.40
CA ALA A 291 8.18 -11.58 -14.30
C ALA A 291 6.89 -12.17 -13.71
N ASP A 292 5.74 -11.57 -14.00
CA ASP A 292 4.47 -11.94 -13.37
C ASP A 292 3.40 -12.39 -14.37
N LEU A 293 3.09 -11.56 -15.38
CA LEU A 293 2.11 -11.87 -16.43
C LEU A 293 2.81 -11.82 -17.79
N PHE A 294 2.30 -12.54 -18.78
CA PHE A 294 2.88 -12.60 -20.13
C PHE A 294 4.38 -12.95 -20.13
N ILE A 295 4.78 -13.87 -19.26
CA ILE A 295 6.17 -14.31 -19.15
C ILE A 295 6.60 -15.03 -20.43
N GLY A 296 7.54 -14.43 -21.18
CA GLY A 296 8.10 -15.01 -22.42
C GLY A 296 7.14 -15.03 -23.61
N ARG A 297 6.07 -14.24 -23.57
CA ARG A 297 5.14 -14.04 -24.68
C ARG A 297 4.65 -12.60 -24.75
N GLY A 298 4.17 -12.19 -25.91
CA GLY A 298 3.52 -10.89 -26.09
C GLY A 298 2.06 -10.92 -25.61
N ALA A 299 1.51 -9.75 -25.32
CA ALA A 299 0.12 -9.49 -25.01
C ALA A 299 -0.58 -8.82 -26.19
N SER A 300 -1.67 -9.39 -26.72
CA SER A 300 -2.56 -8.66 -27.62
C SER A 300 -3.40 -7.64 -26.85
N GLU A 301 -3.97 -6.64 -27.53
CA GLU A 301 -4.85 -5.66 -26.89
C GLU A 301 -6.06 -6.30 -26.25
N SER A 302 -6.65 -7.34 -26.85
CA SER A 302 -7.81 -8.03 -26.29
C SER A 302 -7.43 -8.80 -25.03
N GLU A 303 -6.30 -9.52 -25.02
CA GLU A 303 -5.79 -10.20 -23.82
C GLU A 303 -5.44 -9.19 -22.72
N ALA A 304 -4.83 -8.07 -23.08
CA ALA A 304 -4.50 -7.00 -22.16
C ALA A 304 -5.76 -6.46 -21.45
N ARG A 305 -6.83 -6.19 -22.20
CA ARG A 305 -8.12 -5.72 -21.63
C ARG A 305 -8.73 -6.77 -20.69
N GLU A 306 -8.69 -8.05 -21.04
CA GLU A 306 -9.20 -9.11 -20.19
C GLU A 306 -8.39 -9.28 -18.91
N VAL A 307 -7.07 -9.18 -18.98
CA VAL A 307 -6.20 -9.25 -17.79
C VAL A 307 -6.39 -8.00 -16.90
N ILE A 308 -6.54 -6.80 -17.48
CA ILE A 308 -6.86 -5.59 -16.72
C ILE A 308 -8.23 -5.75 -16.04
N ARG A 309 -9.25 -6.25 -16.77
CA ARG A 309 -10.56 -6.57 -16.18
C ARG A 309 -10.43 -7.50 -14.97
N ALA A 310 -9.65 -8.57 -15.11
CA ALA A 310 -9.45 -9.54 -14.05
C ALA A 310 -8.70 -8.95 -12.84
N TYR A 311 -7.73 -8.08 -13.08
CA TYR A 311 -7.02 -7.36 -12.03
C TYR A 311 -7.95 -6.41 -11.26
N LEU A 312 -8.82 -5.67 -11.95
CA LEU A 312 -9.82 -4.80 -11.33
C LEU A 312 -10.87 -5.60 -10.55
N ALA A 313 -11.29 -6.76 -11.08
CA ALA A 313 -12.19 -7.68 -10.39
C ALA A 313 -11.56 -8.20 -9.08
N ALA A 314 -10.27 -8.54 -9.11
CA ALA A 314 -9.53 -8.97 -7.93
C ALA A 314 -9.41 -7.85 -6.88
N ILE A 315 -9.18 -6.60 -7.29
CA ILE A 315 -9.22 -5.43 -6.39
C ILE A 315 -10.60 -5.30 -5.73
N SER A 316 -11.68 -5.35 -6.52
CA SER A 316 -13.04 -5.21 -5.99
C SER A 316 -13.41 -6.33 -5.03
N TRP A 317 -12.91 -7.54 -5.28
CA TRP A 317 -13.10 -8.66 -4.36
C TRP A 317 -12.28 -8.52 -3.08
N THR A 318 -11.06 -8.00 -3.17
CA THR A 318 -10.26 -7.63 -1.97
C THR A 318 -10.96 -6.57 -1.15
N ASP A 319 -11.51 -5.53 -1.80
CA ASP A 319 -12.34 -4.50 -1.15
C ASP A 319 -13.56 -5.10 -0.42
N TRP A 320 -14.24 -6.04 -1.07
CA TRP A 320 -15.38 -6.72 -0.46
C TRP A 320 -14.98 -7.54 0.78
N ASN A 321 -13.85 -8.26 0.74
CA ASN A 321 -13.32 -8.98 1.90
C ASN A 321 -12.92 -8.01 3.04
N LEU A 322 -12.29 -6.89 2.70
CA LEU A 322 -12.02 -5.80 3.65
C LEU A 322 -13.30 -5.28 4.29
N GLY A 323 -14.36 -5.09 3.49
CA GLY A 323 -15.67 -4.67 3.98
C GLY A 323 -16.25 -5.60 5.05
N ARG A 324 -16.07 -6.91 4.91
CA ARG A 324 -16.47 -7.91 5.94
C ARG A 324 -15.73 -7.69 7.26
N VAL A 325 -14.42 -7.44 7.19
CA VAL A 325 -13.58 -7.18 8.38
C VAL A 325 -13.99 -5.87 9.06
N LEU A 326 -14.17 -4.79 8.28
CA LEU A 326 -14.57 -3.49 8.82
C LEU A 326 -15.98 -3.51 9.42
N ALA A 327 -16.92 -4.23 8.81
CA ALA A 327 -18.27 -4.39 9.33
C ALA A 327 -18.26 -5.12 10.70
N GLU A 328 -17.39 -6.11 10.88
CA GLU A 328 -17.25 -6.79 12.19
C GLU A 328 -16.61 -5.88 13.23
N LEU A 329 -15.60 -5.09 12.86
CA LEU A 329 -15.00 -4.09 13.75
C LEU A 329 -16.07 -3.10 14.27
N ASP A 330 -16.98 -2.67 13.37
CA ASP A 330 -18.08 -1.78 13.71
C ASP A 330 -19.12 -2.46 14.60
N ARG A 331 -19.51 -3.70 14.26
CA ARG A 331 -20.47 -4.50 15.05
C ARG A 331 -20.01 -4.70 16.50
N LEU A 332 -18.70 -4.83 16.70
CA LEU A 332 -18.08 -4.96 18.02
C LEU A 332 -17.89 -3.61 18.74
N GLY A 333 -18.22 -2.47 18.11
CA GLY A 333 -18.04 -1.13 18.69
C GLY A 333 -16.58 -0.73 18.87
N LEU A 334 -15.64 -1.38 18.16
CA LEU A 334 -14.20 -1.22 18.36
C LEU A 334 -13.61 -0.03 17.58
N ARG A 335 -14.31 0.48 16.55
CA ARG A 335 -13.78 1.54 15.65
C ARG A 335 -13.30 2.77 16.42
N GLN A 336 -14.02 3.17 17.46
CA GLN A 336 -13.72 4.38 18.25
C GLN A 336 -12.38 4.33 18.99
N ASN A 337 -11.82 3.12 19.18
CA ASN A 337 -10.52 2.91 19.83
C ASN A 337 -9.53 2.14 18.94
N THR A 338 -9.73 2.12 17.63
CA THR A 338 -8.87 1.36 16.70
C THR A 338 -8.28 2.27 15.65
N ILE A 339 -6.96 2.26 15.53
CA ILE A 339 -6.23 2.83 14.40
C ILE A 339 -6.31 1.81 13.27
N ILE A 340 -6.82 2.23 12.12
CA ILE A 340 -6.90 1.38 10.93
C ILE A 340 -5.89 1.89 9.92
N VAL A 341 -4.99 1.02 9.48
CA VAL A 341 -4.05 1.27 8.40
C VAL A 341 -4.41 0.37 7.23
N PHE A 342 -4.63 0.95 6.07
CA PHE A 342 -4.68 0.24 4.79
C PHE A 342 -3.51 0.66 3.94
N LEU A 343 -2.70 -0.28 3.51
CA LEU A 343 -1.57 -0.04 2.64
C LEU A 343 -1.31 -1.21 1.69
N VAL A 344 -0.40 -0.98 0.74
CA VAL A 344 0.05 -1.98 -0.23
C VAL A 344 1.58 -2.03 -0.22
N ASP A 345 2.14 -3.19 -0.47
CA ASP A 345 3.59 -3.38 -0.40
C ASP A 345 4.34 -2.73 -1.58
N HIS A 346 3.84 -2.83 -2.79
CA HIS A 346 4.35 -2.16 -4.00
C HIS A 346 3.27 -2.04 -5.07
N GLY A 347 3.56 -1.23 -6.09
CA GLY A 347 2.67 -1.08 -7.24
C GLY A 347 2.84 -2.20 -8.28
N TYR A 348 2.29 -1.94 -9.48
CA TYR A 348 2.28 -2.91 -10.58
C TYR A 348 2.14 -2.17 -11.93
N GLN A 349 2.67 -2.71 -13.02
CA GLN A 349 2.41 -2.21 -14.38
C GLN A 349 1.40 -3.11 -15.10
N LEU A 350 0.45 -2.50 -15.79
CA LEU A 350 -0.67 -3.13 -16.49
C LEU A 350 -0.60 -2.85 -18.01
N GLY A 351 0.56 -3.09 -18.60
CA GLY A 351 0.79 -2.91 -20.03
C GLY A 351 1.51 -1.62 -20.41
N GLU A 352 1.75 -0.71 -19.46
CA GLU A 352 2.61 0.45 -19.69
C GLU A 352 3.99 -0.02 -20.18
N LYS A 353 4.46 0.52 -21.30
CA LYS A 353 5.74 0.12 -21.93
C LYS A 353 5.85 -1.40 -22.18
N GLY A 354 4.71 -2.08 -22.36
CA GLY A 354 4.63 -3.54 -22.51
C GLY A 354 4.93 -4.33 -21.22
N LYS A 355 4.98 -3.64 -20.06
CA LYS A 355 5.30 -4.27 -18.78
C LYS A 355 4.06 -4.80 -18.08
N TRP A 356 4.18 -6.03 -17.57
CA TRP A 356 3.16 -6.74 -16.77
C TRP A 356 3.83 -7.32 -15.53
N SER A 357 4.38 -6.44 -14.71
CA SER A 357 5.22 -6.82 -13.58
C SER A 357 5.54 -5.60 -12.71
N LYS A 358 5.74 -5.82 -11.40
CA LYS A 358 6.37 -4.87 -10.49
C LYS A 358 7.89 -4.86 -10.65
N ALA A 359 8.47 -6.01 -10.94
CA ALA A 359 9.92 -6.21 -10.91
C ALA A 359 10.66 -5.27 -11.88
N GLY A 360 11.58 -4.48 -11.33
CA GLY A 360 12.39 -3.52 -12.08
C GLY A 360 11.70 -2.21 -12.40
N SER A 361 10.47 -1.98 -11.93
CA SER A 361 9.73 -0.77 -12.21
C SER A 361 10.04 0.33 -11.19
N LEU A 362 10.93 1.26 -11.53
CA LEU A 362 11.14 2.51 -10.79
C LEU A 362 10.24 3.66 -11.29
N PHE A 363 9.23 3.35 -12.08
CA PHE A 363 8.16 4.25 -12.52
C PHE A 363 7.12 4.45 -11.41
N GLU A 364 6.27 5.46 -11.58
CA GLU A 364 5.16 5.77 -10.66
C GLU A 364 4.32 4.53 -10.37
N MET A 365 3.93 3.79 -11.42
CA MET A 365 3.06 2.62 -11.31
C MET A 365 3.68 1.45 -10.54
N GLY A 366 5.01 1.37 -10.45
CA GLY A 366 5.70 0.32 -9.68
C GLY A 366 5.94 0.69 -8.22
N THR A 367 6.09 1.98 -7.91
CA THR A 367 6.57 2.44 -6.59
C THR A 367 5.55 3.22 -5.78
N ARG A 368 4.58 3.89 -6.44
CA ARG A 368 3.48 4.57 -5.74
C ARG A 368 2.41 3.57 -5.33
N VAL A 369 2.05 3.61 -4.05
CA VAL A 369 1.12 2.65 -3.46
C VAL A 369 0.04 3.33 -2.63
N PRO A 370 -1.17 2.78 -2.56
CA PRO A 370 -2.22 3.25 -1.66
C PRO A 370 -1.74 3.26 -0.20
N CYS A 371 -2.10 4.32 0.53
CA CYS A 371 -1.94 4.40 1.97
C CYS A 371 -3.06 5.24 2.58
N ILE A 372 -3.80 4.65 3.52
CA ILE A 372 -4.87 5.32 4.26
C ILE A 372 -4.66 5.01 5.74
N ILE A 373 -4.68 6.05 6.57
CA ILE A 373 -4.59 5.91 8.03
C ILE A 373 -5.81 6.58 8.65
N SER A 374 -6.68 5.78 9.24
CA SER A 374 -7.81 6.27 10.04
C SER A 374 -7.45 6.12 11.52
N ALA A 375 -7.22 7.22 12.21
CA ALA A 375 -6.87 7.23 13.62
C ALA A 375 -7.88 8.06 14.41
N PRO A 376 -8.50 7.50 15.47
CA PRO A 376 -9.49 8.21 16.25
C PRO A 376 -8.98 9.56 16.78
N GLY A 377 -9.78 10.61 16.66
CA GLY A 377 -9.45 11.94 17.14
C GLY A 377 -8.45 12.74 16.30
N MET A 378 -7.95 12.21 15.18
CA MET A 378 -7.07 12.97 14.29
C MET A 378 -7.85 14.00 13.47
N SER A 379 -7.40 15.25 13.51
CA SER A 379 -8.06 16.39 12.82
C SER A 379 -7.96 16.33 11.29
N GLY A 380 -7.03 15.56 10.76
CA GLY A 380 -6.89 15.34 9.33
C GLY A 380 -7.79 14.25 8.74
N ASN A 381 -8.52 13.49 9.56
CA ASN A 381 -9.43 12.46 9.07
C ASN A 381 -10.45 13.03 8.08
N GLY A 382 -10.75 12.29 7.01
CA GLY A 382 -11.60 12.72 5.90
C GLY A 382 -10.89 13.60 4.86
N GLN A 383 -9.60 13.87 5.03
CA GLN A 383 -8.84 14.73 4.12
C GLN A 383 -7.79 13.93 3.33
N THR A 384 -7.36 14.53 2.24
CA THR A 384 -6.28 14.02 1.39
C THR A 384 -4.97 14.71 1.73
N CYS A 385 -3.90 13.94 1.91
CA CYS A 385 -2.55 14.43 2.06
C CYS A 385 -1.82 14.38 0.71
N PRO A 386 -1.45 15.56 0.13
CA PRO A 386 -0.75 15.60 -1.15
C PRO A 386 0.78 15.45 -1.01
N ARG A 387 1.30 15.28 0.19
CA ARG A 387 2.75 15.22 0.44
C ARG A 387 3.35 13.90 0.02
N ILE A 388 4.64 13.92 -0.29
CA ILE A 388 5.43 12.73 -0.58
C ILE A 388 5.80 12.07 0.74
N VAL A 389 5.39 10.81 0.90
CA VAL A 389 5.69 10.01 2.07
C VAL A 389 6.18 8.63 1.66
N GLN A 390 6.76 7.92 2.59
CA GLN A 390 7.31 6.59 2.37
C GLN A 390 6.61 5.55 3.24
N SER A 391 6.47 4.33 2.73
CA SER A 391 5.84 3.24 3.50
C SER A 391 6.56 2.96 4.82
N LEU A 392 7.87 3.11 4.88
CA LEU A 392 8.65 2.93 6.11
C LEU A 392 8.34 3.99 7.19
N ASP A 393 7.70 5.12 6.84
CA ASP A 393 7.26 6.16 7.77
C ASP A 393 6.12 5.68 8.69
N LEU A 394 5.45 4.59 8.32
CA LEU A 394 4.38 3.97 9.13
C LEU A 394 4.89 3.46 10.47
N TYR A 395 6.10 2.91 10.52
CA TYR A 395 6.65 2.40 11.77
C TYR A 395 6.72 3.50 12.85
N PRO A 396 7.47 4.60 12.68
CA PRO A 396 7.53 5.67 13.67
C PRO A 396 6.18 6.36 13.90
N THR A 397 5.29 6.36 12.90
CA THR A 397 3.94 6.92 13.02
C THR A 397 3.09 6.13 14.00
N LEU A 398 3.01 4.81 13.86
CA LEU A 398 2.25 3.94 14.74
C LEU A 398 2.84 3.91 16.16
N VAL A 399 4.16 3.94 16.27
CA VAL A 399 4.85 4.09 17.57
C VAL A 399 4.38 5.36 18.28
N GLN A 400 4.32 6.49 17.58
CA GLN A 400 3.90 7.76 18.17
C GLN A 400 2.39 7.79 18.46
N LEU A 401 1.54 7.27 17.56
CA LEU A 401 0.09 7.20 17.75
C LEU A 401 -0.30 6.38 18.99
N CYS A 402 0.45 5.31 19.26
CA CYS A 402 0.18 4.39 20.37
C CYS A 402 0.98 4.71 21.64
N GLY A 403 1.78 5.79 21.65
CA GLY A 403 2.61 6.17 22.79
C GLY A 403 3.66 5.12 23.16
N LEU A 404 4.15 4.36 22.17
CA LEU A 404 5.16 3.32 22.38
C LEU A 404 6.58 3.94 22.46
N PRO A 405 7.55 3.23 23.07
CA PRO A 405 8.93 3.68 23.12
C PRO A 405 9.52 3.90 21.72
N LYS A 406 10.07 5.10 21.49
CA LYS A 406 10.70 5.45 20.23
C LYS A 406 11.88 4.53 19.95
N GLN A 407 11.95 4.03 18.73
CA GLN A 407 13.06 3.21 18.24
C GLN A 407 14.11 4.13 17.59
N SER A 408 15.26 4.27 18.22
CA SER A 408 16.33 5.22 17.81
C SER A 408 16.91 4.94 16.43
N LYS A 409 16.77 3.70 15.97
CA LYS A 409 17.33 3.24 14.67
C LYS A 409 16.30 3.21 13.54
N ASN A 410 15.06 3.71 13.74
CA ASN A 410 14.13 3.90 12.63
C ASN A 410 14.65 4.97 11.66
N GLU A 411 14.47 4.72 10.36
CA GLU A 411 14.94 5.58 9.29
C GLU A 411 13.79 6.34 8.60
N GLY A 412 12.55 6.05 8.98
CA GLY A 412 11.36 6.79 8.56
C GLY A 412 11.08 8.02 9.43
N ALA A 413 10.25 8.90 8.93
CA ALA A 413 9.73 10.07 9.63
C ALA A 413 8.28 9.86 10.06
N SER A 414 7.91 10.27 11.28
CA SER A 414 6.52 10.14 11.74
C SER A 414 5.58 11.05 10.95
N LEU A 415 4.50 10.48 10.42
CA LEU A 415 3.45 11.17 9.69
C LEU A 415 2.46 11.94 10.61
N MET A 416 2.70 11.98 11.91
CA MET A 416 1.84 12.70 12.88
C MET A 416 1.52 14.14 12.50
N PRO A 417 2.47 14.96 11.97
CA PRO A 417 2.14 16.31 11.50
C PRO A 417 1.10 16.29 10.36
N LEU A 418 1.21 15.32 9.45
CA LEU A 418 0.32 15.16 8.30
C LEU A 418 -1.04 14.56 8.69
N LEU A 419 -1.10 13.69 9.70
CA LEU A 419 -2.35 13.19 10.26
C LEU A 419 -3.15 14.28 10.97
N LYS A 420 -2.49 15.30 11.54
CA LYS A 420 -3.13 16.47 12.13
C LYS A 420 -3.52 17.52 11.09
N LYS A 421 -2.66 17.78 10.12
CA LYS A 421 -2.85 18.76 9.05
C LYS A 421 -2.24 18.22 7.75
N PRO A 422 -3.03 17.57 6.89
CA PRO A 422 -2.52 16.96 5.65
C PRO A 422 -1.76 17.89 4.71
N SER A 423 -2.01 19.19 4.80
CA SER A 423 -1.31 20.24 4.04
C SER A 423 -0.08 20.81 4.75
N ALA A 424 0.33 20.29 5.92
CA ALA A 424 1.48 20.80 6.65
C ALA A 424 2.76 20.80 5.79
N ALA A 425 3.73 21.64 6.15
CA ALA A 425 5.04 21.63 5.52
C ALA A 425 5.70 20.26 5.74
N TRP A 426 6.21 19.71 4.66
CA TRP A 426 6.86 18.40 4.63
C TRP A 426 7.84 18.38 3.46
N ASP A 427 9.11 18.28 3.76
CA ASP A 427 10.19 18.32 2.77
C ASP A 427 11.05 17.06 2.90
N GLN A 428 10.43 15.93 2.62
CA GLN A 428 11.10 14.64 2.64
C GLN A 428 10.96 13.99 1.26
N PRO A 429 12.05 13.71 0.55
CA PRO A 429 11.99 12.92 -0.67
C PRO A 429 11.70 11.45 -0.33
N ALA A 430 11.08 10.74 -1.26
CA ALA A 430 10.95 9.29 -1.18
C ALA A 430 12.01 8.62 -2.06
N TYR A 431 12.52 7.48 -1.57
CA TYR A 431 13.53 6.69 -2.26
C TYR A 431 12.99 5.28 -2.54
N SER A 432 13.25 4.81 -3.74
CA SER A 432 13.01 3.41 -4.13
C SER A 432 14.23 2.87 -4.84
N ILE A 433 14.54 1.60 -4.62
CA ILE A 433 15.66 0.95 -5.30
C ILE A 433 15.20 -0.29 -6.06
N TRP A 434 16.06 -0.73 -6.94
CA TRP A 434 15.92 -1.99 -7.65
C TRP A 434 17.22 -2.79 -7.65
N SER A 435 17.10 -4.10 -7.46
CA SER A 435 18.15 -5.09 -7.65
C SER A 435 17.69 -6.17 -8.63
N GLU A 436 18.50 -6.46 -9.62
CA GLU A 436 18.24 -7.52 -10.61
C GLU A 436 18.63 -8.90 -10.09
N ASP A 437 19.74 -8.96 -9.36
CA ASP A 437 20.38 -10.18 -8.88
C ASP A 437 20.09 -10.50 -7.40
N GLY A 438 19.37 -9.61 -6.71
CA GLY A 438 19.10 -9.73 -5.27
C GLY A 438 20.31 -9.49 -4.37
N LYS A 439 21.39 -8.92 -4.91
CA LYS A 439 22.66 -8.69 -4.20
C LYS A 439 23.19 -7.27 -4.39
N THR A 440 23.02 -6.72 -5.60
CA THR A 440 23.56 -5.42 -5.99
C THR A 440 22.44 -4.47 -6.34
N VAL A 441 22.57 -3.19 -5.99
CA VAL A 441 21.61 -2.16 -6.40
C VAL A 441 21.90 -1.77 -7.86
N HIS A 442 20.90 -1.97 -8.71
CA HIS A 442 20.98 -1.69 -10.16
C HIS A 442 20.25 -0.41 -10.57
N GLY A 443 19.40 0.12 -9.70
CA GLY A 443 18.69 1.38 -9.94
C GLY A 443 18.27 2.05 -8.64
N VAL A 444 18.30 3.37 -8.63
CA VAL A 444 17.83 4.22 -7.51
C VAL A 444 16.91 5.28 -8.04
N ALA A 445 15.73 5.40 -7.46
CA ALA A 445 14.78 6.46 -7.76
C ALA A 445 14.65 7.42 -6.58
N VAL A 446 14.56 8.72 -6.90
CA VAL A 446 14.27 9.81 -5.97
C VAL A 446 12.99 10.49 -6.41
N ARG A 447 12.02 10.60 -5.52
CA ARG A 447 10.75 11.29 -5.75
C ARG A 447 10.69 12.54 -4.87
N THR A 448 10.66 13.70 -5.49
CA THR A 448 10.45 15.00 -4.84
C THR A 448 9.09 15.59 -5.23
N GLU A 449 8.70 16.72 -4.66
CA GLU A 449 7.43 17.39 -5.01
C GLU A 449 7.30 17.65 -6.52
N ASN A 450 8.40 18.04 -7.16
CA ASN A 450 8.41 18.53 -8.54
C ASN A 450 8.91 17.51 -9.58
N TRP A 451 9.63 16.47 -9.14
CA TRP A 451 10.32 15.57 -10.05
C TRP A 451 10.34 14.13 -9.56
N ARG A 452 10.31 13.21 -10.51
CA ARG A 452 10.79 11.85 -10.33
C ARG A 452 12.08 11.69 -11.12
N TYR A 453 13.12 11.29 -10.42
CA TYR A 453 14.41 10.97 -11.02
C TYR A 453 14.76 9.51 -10.74
N ALA A 454 15.33 8.82 -11.71
CA ALA A 454 15.98 7.54 -11.46
C ALA A 454 17.24 7.41 -12.28
N GLU A 455 18.28 6.80 -11.68
CA GLU A 455 19.50 6.44 -12.36
C GLU A 455 19.80 4.96 -12.19
N TYR A 456 20.46 4.38 -13.18
CA TYR A 456 20.73 2.96 -13.30
C TYR A 456 22.22 2.69 -13.41
N GLY A 457 22.64 1.50 -12.90
CA GLY A 457 24.04 1.10 -12.85
C GLY A 457 24.85 1.88 -11.81
N ARG A 458 26.10 1.48 -11.66
CA ARG A 458 27.00 2.16 -10.73
C ARG A 458 27.23 3.61 -11.20
N ASP A 459 27.02 4.55 -10.29
CA ASP A 459 27.20 5.99 -10.53
C ASP A 459 26.42 6.54 -11.74
N GLY A 460 25.27 5.90 -12.08
CA GLY A 460 24.44 6.30 -13.20
C GLY A 460 24.95 5.86 -14.59
N ALA A 461 25.95 4.98 -14.65
CA ALA A 461 26.55 4.52 -15.93
C ALA A 461 25.54 3.81 -16.87
N GLY A 462 24.43 3.29 -16.32
CA GLY A 462 23.32 2.70 -17.07
C GLY A 462 22.30 3.71 -17.63
N GLY A 463 22.55 5.01 -17.44
CA GLY A 463 21.66 6.10 -17.87
C GLY A 463 20.68 6.56 -16.77
N ALA A 464 20.02 7.69 -17.04
CA ALA A 464 19.08 8.30 -16.12
C ALA A 464 17.76 8.67 -16.82
N MET A 465 16.68 8.77 -16.02
CA MET A 465 15.42 9.34 -16.45
C MET A 465 14.96 10.42 -15.47
N LEU A 466 14.38 11.49 -16.01
CA LEU A 466 13.72 12.56 -15.29
C LEU A 466 12.29 12.68 -15.79
N LEU A 467 11.31 12.57 -14.90
CA LEU A 467 9.91 12.50 -15.25
C LEU A 467 9.14 13.61 -14.55
N ASP A 468 8.21 14.24 -15.28
CA ASP A 468 7.31 15.26 -14.75
C ASP A 468 6.15 14.59 -14.02
N PRO A 469 5.88 14.90 -12.74
CA PRO A 469 4.73 14.36 -12.01
C PRO A 469 3.37 14.75 -12.57
N ARG A 470 3.32 15.74 -13.47
CA ARG A 470 2.10 16.15 -14.18
C ARG A 470 1.79 15.27 -15.39
N ASP A 471 2.76 14.45 -15.84
CA ASP A 471 2.55 13.38 -16.81
C ASP A 471 2.32 12.06 -16.07
N PRO A 472 1.06 11.65 -15.82
CA PRO A 472 0.74 10.45 -15.05
C PRO A 472 1.14 9.15 -15.79
N ASP A 473 1.40 9.22 -17.09
CA ASP A 473 1.77 8.08 -17.94
C ASP A 473 3.28 7.96 -18.12
N GLU A 474 4.04 8.98 -17.70
CA GLU A 474 5.51 9.00 -17.76
C GLU A 474 6.02 8.70 -19.17
N LEU A 475 5.47 9.42 -20.18
CA LEU A 475 5.72 9.14 -21.58
C LEU A 475 7.04 9.74 -22.09
N LYS A 476 7.53 10.80 -21.45
CA LYS A 476 8.72 11.52 -21.89
C LYS A 476 9.81 11.52 -20.82
N ASN A 477 11.02 11.14 -21.22
CA ASN A 477 12.22 11.36 -20.41
C ASN A 477 12.76 12.77 -20.66
N LEU A 478 12.77 13.60 -19.61
CA LEU A 478 13.20 15.00 -19.63
C LEU A 478 14.67 15.20 -19.19
N ALA A 479 15.42 14.12 -18.96
CA ALA A 479 16.79 14.21 -18.45
C ALA A 479 17.71 15.04 -19.34
N GLY A 480 17.53 14.96 -20.66
CA GLY A 480 18.28 15.79 -21.63
C GLY A 480 17.86 17.26 -21.64
N ASP A 481 16.60 17.56 -21.28
CA ASP A 481 16.04 18.91 -21.29
C ASP A 481 16.41 19.69 -20.00
N HIS A 482 16.73 18.96 -18.88
CA HIS A 482 16.99 19.54 -17.55
C HIS A 482 18.24 18.93 -16.87
N PRO A 483 19.43 19.09 -17.47
CA PRO A 483 20.65 18.48 -16.93
C PRO A 483 21.03 18.98 -15.54
N GLU A 484 20.72 20.25 -15.20
CA GLU A 484 20.97 20.83 -13.88
C GLU A 484 20.08 20.20 -12.78
N VAL A 485 18.83 19.89 -13.10
CA VAL A 485 17.92 19.17 -12.18
C VAL A 485 18.43 17.75 -11.95
N CYS A 486 18.83 17.08 -13.03
CA CYS A 486 19.41 15.74 -12.94
C CYS A 486 20.67 15.73 -12.06
N ALA A 487 21.57 16.70 -12.22
CA ALA A 487 22.78 16.80 -11.41
C ALA A 487 22.45 16.92 -9.90
N GLY A 488 21.48 17.76 -9.55
CA GLY A 488 21.03 17.93 -8.16
C GLY A 488 20.40 16.66 -7.58
N LEU A 489 19.51 16.00 -8.33
CA LEU A 489 18.82 14.77 -7.89
C LEU A 489 19.75 13.55 -7.87
N SER A 490 20.74 13.50 -8.76
CA SER A 490 21.78 12.46 -8.75
C SER A 490 22.61 12.47 -7.47
N VAL A 491 22.89 13.67 -6.91
CA VAL A 491 23.56 13.76 -5.58
C VAL A 491 22.74 13.04 -4.50
N LEU A 492 21.42 13.23 -4.49
CA LEU A 492 20.52 12.55 -3.54
C LEU A 492 20.49 11.04 -3.78
N ALA A 493 20.36 10.61 -5.04
CA ALA A 493 20.34 9.21 -5.44
C ALA A 493 21.63 8.49 -5.03
N ARG A 494 22.79 9.07 -5.33
CA ARG A 494 24.11 8.50 -5.00
C ARG A 494 24.37 8.49 -3.50
N LYS A 495 23.98 9.55 -2.78
CA LYS A 495 24.05 9.54 -1.32
C LYS A 495 23.23 8.41 -0.70
N TYR A 496 22.05 8.13 -1.28
CA TYR A 496 21.23 7.01 -0.84
C TYR A 496 21.86 5.67 -1.26
N ALA A 497 22.35 5.54 -2.49
CA ALA A 497 23.02 4.35 -2.99
C ALA A 497 24.29 4.00 -2.20
N ALA A 498 25.05 5.01 -1.74
CA ALA A 498 26.26 4.81 -0.95
C ALA A 498 26.02 4.09 0.41
N GLN A 499 24.77 3.98 0.85
CA GLN A 499 24.41 3.22 2.05
C GLN A 499 24.46 1.70 1.83
N PHE A 500 24.55 1.25 0.59
CA PHE A 500 24.59 -0.17 0.22
C PHE A 500 26.02 -0.75 0.11
N GLY A 501 27.04 -0.04 0.55
CA GLY A 501 28.44 -0.49 0.64
C GLY A 501 29.27 -0.10 -0.52
#